data_3b7efb080905f5d913b1b6db72c1570e
#
_entry.id   3b7efb080905f5d913b1b6db72c1570e
#
_cell.length_a   1.000
_cell.length_b   1.000
_cell.length_c   1.000
_cell.angle_alpha   90.00
_cell.angle_beta   90.00
_cell.angle_gamma   90.00
#
_symmetry.space_group_name_H-M   'P 1'
#
loop_
_entity.id
_entity.type
_entity.pdbx_description
1 polymer ?
#
loop_
_entity_poly.entity_id
_entity_poly.type
_entity_poly.pdbx_seq_one_letter_code
_entity_poly.pdbx_strand_id
1 'polypeptide(L)'
;HFEDLDRDTLRAGLIQAHHAIARVTTVAELQQLPAILSDPAHGHHGLLMHLVGPQGQVLASPALPVFTEPFGQTVQLTDPAPPLQRWSIGERNFRGLATRVASAIPDAAPLEVRVAIDIGHHQVFMDTLMGTLWLFVACAAVAAGLLGWFAAKRGLAPLRAMRSRAERVTAQSLDQRLPTDAVPAELADLAHTLNEMLARLEEAFRRLSDFSSDIAHELRTPVSNLMTQTQVSLARNRDATGYREILESNAEEFERLARMISDMLFLAKADNAHAATRALVQPEPVDLAREVGDLFEFYEALADERGIQLQCTGQANTRGDRLMLRRALSNLLSNALRYTPPGGCVQVRLTTQGEFVQVAVVNPGDSIAPEHLVHLFERFYRADPSRQNATGEGTGLGLAITQAIVLAHQGRITATSADGLTCFTLLLPRA
;
A
#
# COMPACT_ATOMS: atom_id res chain seq x y z
N HIS A 1 53.09 23.09 7.16
CA HIS A 1 53.23 24.25 6.26
C HIS A 1 53.68 25.52 6.99
N PHE A 2 53.06 25.97 8.05
CA PHE A 2 53.52 27.12 8.87
C PHE A 2 54.91 26.88 9.52
N GLU A 3 55.15 25.66 9.98
CA GLU A 3 56.42 25.30 10.56
C GLU A 3 57.59 25.33 9.55
N ASP A 4 57.31 24.96 8.32
CA ASP A 4 58.30 25.02 7.25
C ASP A 4 58.58 26.48 6.83
N LEU A 5 57.52 27.31 6.77
CA LEU A 5 57.66 28.74 6.48
C LEU A 5 58.44 29.46 7.57
N ASP A 6 58.15 29.16 8.85
CA ASP A 6 58.90 29.71 9.99
C ASP A 6 60.37 29.29 9.94
N ARG A 7 60.63 28.01 9.60
CA ARG A 7 62.00 27.46 9.47
C ARG A 7 62.77 28.18 8.38
N ASP A 8 62.17 28.37 7.23
CA ASP A 8 62.81 29.07 6.10
C ASP A 8 63.10 30.54 6.45
N THR A 9 62.16 31.21 7.13
CA THR A 9 62.33 32.59 7.56
C THR A 9 63.45 32.74 8.60
N LEU A 10 63.46 31.86 9.62
CA LEU A 10 64.51 31.84 10.66
C LEU A 10 65.88 31.53 10.05
N ARG A 11 65.96 30.57 9.13
CA ARG A 11 67.21 30.22 8.42
C ARG A 11 67.73 31.37 7.55
N ALA A 12 66.84 32.03 6.82
CA ALA A 12 67.24 33.22 6.04
C ALA A 12 67.81 34.33 6.91
N GLY A 13 67.17 34.58 8.08
CA GLY A 13 67.70 35.52 9.12
C GLY A 13 69.07 35.13 9.65
N LEU A 14 69.30 33.83 9.99
CA LEU A 14 70.56 33.36 10.41
C LEU A 14 71.68 33.50 9.36
N ILE A 15 71.36 33.20 8.06
CA ILE A 15 72.30 33.34 6.95
C ILE A 15 72.65 34.83 6.73
N GLN A 16 71.69 35.71 6.84
CA GLN A 16 71.89 37.15 6.74
C GLN A 16 72.85 37.67 7.91
N ALA A 17 72.55 37.26 9.13
CA ALA A 17 73.35 37.58 10.29
C ALA A 17 74.76 37.04 10.16
N HIS A 18 74.93 35.79 9.67
CA HIS A 18 76.26 35.20 9.42
C HIS A 18 77.07 36.01 8.42
N HIS A 19 76.47 36.41 7.30
CA HIS A 19 77.21 37.23 6.31
C HIS A 19 77.59 38.63 6.83
N ALA A 20 76.73 39.23 7.67
CA ALA A 20 77.00 40.52 8.26
C ALA A 20 78.17 40.42 9.27
N ILE A 21 78.16 39.41 10.19
CA ILE A 21 79.18 39.23 11.20
C ILE A 21 80.51 38.85 10.54
N ALA A 22 80.53 37.98 9.54
CA ALA A 22 81.74 37.55 8.84
C ALA A 22 82.53 38.69 8.18
N ARG A 23 81.89 39.85 7.95
CA ARG A 23 82.50 41.05 7.37
C ARG A 23 83.03 42.05 8.39
N VAL A 24 82.78 41.86 9.67
CA VAL A 24 83.15 42.75 10.73
C VAL A 24 84.67 42.54 11.06
N THR A 25 85.45 43.59 10.94
CA THR A 25 86.92 43.57 11.12
C THR A 25 87.31 44.30 12.38
N THR A 26 86.50 45.10 13.01
CA THR A 26 86.81 45.92 14.20
C THR A 26 85.73 45.74 15.30
N VAL A 27 86.13 45.94 16.56
CA VAL A 27 85.17 45.88 17.72
C VAL A 27 84.15 47.01 17.67
N ALA A 28 84.48 48.17 17.07
CA ALA A 28 83.59 49.30 16.89
C ALA A 28 82.43 48.98 15.88
N GLU A 29 82.77 48.28 14.82
CA GLU A 29 81.72 47.79 13.83
C GLU A 29 80.80 46.74 14.48
N LEU A 30 81.38 45.86 15.39
CA LEU A 30 80.57 44.88 16.09
C LEU A 30 79.48 45.52 16.96
N GLN A 31 79.81 46.69 17.58
CA GLN A 31 78.89 47.45 18.40
C GLN A 31 77.78 48.12 17.58
N GLN A 32 78.02 48.42 16.34
CA GLN A 32 76.97 49.01 15.39
C GLN A 32 76.13 47.98 14.68
N LEU A 33 76.54 46.75 14.66
CA LEU A 33 75.89 45.63 13.99
C LEU A 33 74.40 45.45 14.40
N PRO A 34 74.07 45.59 15.70
CA PRO A 34 72.65 45.48 16.12
C PRO A 34 71.74 46.50 15.46
N ALA A 35 72.20 47.70 15.29
CA ALA A 35 71.38 48.76 14.60
C ALA A 35 71.16 48.43 13.12
N ILE A 36 72.14 47.86 12.45
CA ILE A 36 72.10 47.48 11.05
C ILE A 36 71.20 46.27 10.84
N LEU A 37 71.28 45.29 11.74
CA LEU A 37 70.46 44.04 11.64
C LEU A 37 69.02 44.21 12.11
N SER A 38 68.75 45.25 12.90
CA SER A 38 67.43 45.58 13.43
C SER A 38 66.65 46.53 12.50
N ASP A 39 67.26 47.03 11.43
CA ASP A 39 66.63 47.96 10.50
C ASP A 39 65.55 47.21 9.72
N PRO A 40 64.29 47.66 9.79
CA PRO A 40 63.19 47.09 9.05
C PRO A 40 63.38 47.03 7.53
N ALA A 41 64.28 47.89 6.99
CA ALA A 41 64.61 47.91 5.55
C ALA A 41 65.45 46.71 5.12
N HIS A 42 66.13 46.01 6.03
CA HIS A 42 67.03 44.89 5.78
C HIS A 42 66.60 43.56 6.31
N GLY A 43 65.47 43.50 7.04
CA GLY A 43 65.01 42.27 7.74
C GLY A 43 63.56 41.92 7.46
N HIS A 44 63.27 40.65 7.67
CA HIS A 44 61.87 40.16 7.62
C HIS A 44 61.07 40.77 8.82
N HIS A 45 59.94 41.37 8.55
CA HIS A 45 59.04 41.89 9.61
C HIS A 45 58.71 40.80 10.61
N GLY A 46 59.03 41.05 11.88
CA GLY A 46 58.76 40.13 13.01
C GLY A 46 59.87 39.19 13.40
N LEU A 47 61.02 39.22 12.70
CA LEU A 47 62.21 38.45 13.10
C LEU A 47 62.96 39.19 14.26
N LEU A 48 63.09 38.49 15.39
CA LEU A 48 63.80 39.01 16.54
C LEU A 48 65.18 38.38 16.59
N MET A 49 66.23 39.19 16.76
CA MET A 49 67.64 38.75 16.75
C MET A 49 68.29 39.07 18.08
N HIS A 50 69.07 38.13 18.58
CA HIS A 50 69.85 38.26 19.80
C HIS A 50 71.31 37.80 19.55
N LEU A 51 72.28 38.66 19.88
CA LEU A 51 73.71 38.42 19.70
C LEU A 51 74.36 38.29 21.03
N VAL A 52 75.08 37.16 21.25
CA VAL A 52 75.76 36.86 22.49
C VAL A 52 77.25 36.71 22.18
N GLY A 53 78.06 37.43 22.95
CA GLY A 53 79.53 37.36 22.86
C GLY A 53 80.08 36.10 23.52
N PRO A 54 81.45 35.85 23.32
CA PRO A 54 82.09 34.62 23.80
C PRO A 54 82.08 34.43 25.31
N GLN A 55 81.96 35.50 26.10
CA GLN A 55 81.90 35.47 27.57
C GLN A 55 80.48 35.52 28.11
N GLY A 56 79.45 35.31 27.25
CA GLY A 56 78.06 35.39 27.60
C GLY A 56 77.47 36.81 27.67
N GLN A 57 78.31 37.86 27.33
CA GLN A 57 77.78 39.23 27.30
C GLN A 57 76.78 39.42 26.12
N VAL A 58 75.70 40.06 26.42
CA VAL A 58 74.71 40.40 25.37
C VAL A 58 75.21 41.62 24.57
N LEU A 59 75.53 41.42 23.30
CA LEU A 59 76.00 42.47 22.43
C LEU A 59 74.82 43.17 21.73
N ALA A 60 73.76 42.45 21.45
CA ALA A 60 72.51 42.96 20.90
C ALA A 60 71.32 42.13 21.39
N SER A 61 70.28 42.82 21.76
CA SER A 61 69.00 42.17 22.17
C SER A 61 67.81 42.98 21.64
N PRO A 62 66.72 42.34 21.27
CA PRO A 62 65.47 43.06 20.99
C PRO A 62 65.00 43.76 22.29
N ALA A 63 64.24 44.79 22.17
CA ALA A 63 63.68 45.58 23.25
C ALA A 63 62.85 44.76 24.26
N LEU A 64 62.40 43.59 23.87
CA LEU A 64 61.67 42.64 24.72
C LEU A 64 62.59 41.47 25.08
N PRO A 65 62.56 40.96 26.33
CA PRO A 65 63.30 39.79 26.76
C PRO A 65 62.69 38.53 26.15
N VAL A 66 63.01 38.27 24.87
CA VAL A 66 62.42 37.14 24.08
C VAL A 66 63.22 35.88 24.27
N PHE A 67 64.52 35.98 24.63
CA PHE A 67 65.37 34.84 24.73
C PHE A 67 65.65 34.49 26.20
N THR A 68 65.36 33.23 26.58
CA THR A 68 65.57 32.67 27.92
C THR A 68 66.88 31.87 27.94
N GLU A 69 67.66 31.93 29.03
CA GLU A 69 68.83 31.10 29.21
C GLU A 69 68.48 29.80 29.97
N PRO A 70 69.07 28.64 29.64
CA PRO A 70 69.95 28.42 28.47
C PRO A 70 69.09 28.25 27.15
N PHE A 71 69.59 28.91 26.09
CA PHE A 71 69.02 28.67 24.74
C PHE A 71 69.67 27.30 24.30
N GLY A 72 68.83 26.42 23.72
CA GLY A 72 69.17 25.03 23.42
C GLY A 72 70.38 24.82 22.48
N GLN A 73 70.30 23.77 21.65
CA GLN A 73 71.47 23.42 20.79
C GLN A 73 71.60 24.42 19.61
N THR A 74 72.87 24.82 19.37
CA THR A 74 73.23 25.57 18.16
C THR A 74 73.22 24.67 16.96
N VAL A 75 72.60 25.15 15.85
CA VAL A 75 72.48 24.41 14.60
C VAL A 75 73.57 24.81 13.61
N GLN A 76 73.89 23.89 12.69
CA GLN A 76 74.77 24.22 11.56
C GLN A 76 73.96 24.83 10.43
N LEU A 77 74.44 25.93 9.83
CA LEU A 77 73.76 26.60 8.72
C LEU A 77 73.62 25.73 7.47
N THR A 78 74.44 24.67 7.37
CA THR A 78 74.38 23.68 6.27
C THR A 78 73.28 22.65 6.46
N ASP A 79 72.66 22.57 7.64
CA ASP A 79 71.53 21.65 7.86
C ASP A 79 70.27 22.13 7.06
N PRO A 80 69.73 21.31 6.16
CA PRO A 80 68.57 21.69 5.38
C PRO A 80 67.27 21.77 6.24
N ALA A 81 67.23 21.08 7.37
CA ALA A 81 66.02 21.05 8.24
C ALA A 81 66.41 21.16 9.73
N PRO A 82 66.97 22.29 10.18
CA PRO A 82 67.40 22.43 11.57
C PRO A 82 66.22 22.32 12.53
N PRO A 83 66.41 21.66 13.70
CA PRO A 83 65.36 21.52 14.69
C PRO A 83 64.99 22.87 15.29
N LEU A 84 63.69 23.24 15.15
CA LEU A 84 63.15 24.48 15.69
C LEU A 84 62.97 24.36 17.22
N GLN A 85 63.49 25.32 17.94
CA GLN A 85 63.20 25.45 19.37
C GLN A 85 61.94 26.23 19.57
N ARG A 86 61.11 25.79 20.51
CA ARG A 86 59.85 26.45 20.86
C ARG A 86 59.88 26.82 22.35
N TRP A 87 59.44 28.02 22.66
CA TRP A 87 59.28 28.48 24.05
C TRP A 87 58.18 29.51 24.11
N SER A 88 57.69 29.79 25.31
CA SER A 88 56.68 30.79 25.58
C SER A 88 57.17 31.77 26.63
N ILE A 89 56.84 33.04 26.46
CA ILE A 89 57.09 34.10 27.43
C ILE A 89 55.79 34.87 27.62
N GLY A 90 55.17 34.70 28.80
CA GLY A 90 53.82 35.18 29.04
C GLY A 90 52.82 34.50 28.11
N GLU A 91 52.04 35.28 27.38
CA GLU A 91 51.03 34.76 26.40
C GLU A 91 51.60 34.62 24.98
N ARG A 92 52.88 34.95 24.78
CA ARG A 92 53.48 34.89 23.43
C ARG A 92 54.27 33.61 23.25
N ASN A 93 54.11 32.99 22.11
CA ASN A 93 54.80 31.77 21.71
C ASN A 93 55.81 32.09 20.62
N PHE A 94 57.01 31.60 20.80
CA PHE A 94 58.13 31.86 19.89
C PHE A 94 58.69 30.56 19.34
N ARG A 95 59.20 30.69 18.11
CA ARG A 95 60.10 29.67 17.50
C ARG A 95 61.42 30.33 17.16
N GLY A 96 62.49 29.62 17.32
CA GLY A 96 63.81 30.17 17.03
C GLY A 96 64.84 29.14 16.72
N LEU A 97 65.96 29.66 16.24
CA LEU A 97 67.17 28.92 15.92
C LEU A 97 68.37 29.69 16.48
N ALA A 98 69.46 28.96 16.81
CA ALA A 98 70.74 29.56 17.20
C ALA A 98 71.87 28.94 16.39
N THR A 99 72.90 29.76 16.07
CA THR A 99 74.10 29.31 15.39
C THR A 99 75.31 30.05 15.93
N ARG A 100 76.51 29.46 15.78
CA ARG A 100 77.76 30.12 16.09
C ARG A 100 78.43 30.63 14.84
N VAL A 101 78.84 31.85 14.88
CA VAL A 101 79.45 32.56 13.75
C VAL A 101 80.80 33.12 14.15
N ALA A 102 81.84 32.83 13.37
CA ALA A 102 83.12 33.44 13.52
C ALA A 102 83.19 34.83 12.87
N SER A 103 83.75 35.83 13.57
CA SER A 103 83.99 37.15 13.02
C SER A 103 85.35 37.20 12.31
N ALA A 104 85.61 38.21 11.45
CA ALA A 104 86.86 38.41 10.81
C ALA A 104 87.87 39.09 11.74
N ILE A 105 87.57 39.33 13.00
CA ILE A 105 88.45 39.92 14.01
C ILE A 105 89.50 38.86 14.40
N PRO A 106 90.84 39.12 14.30
CA PRO A 106 91.88 38.16 14.69
C PRO A 106 91.73 37.80 16.18
N ASP A 107 91.84 36.50 16.47
CA ASP A 107 91.83 35.91 17.84
C ASP A 107 90.45 36.11 18.57
N ALA A 108 89.39 36.50 17.90
CA ALA A 108 88.09 36.58 18.52
C ALA A 108 87.36 35.21 18.51
N ALA A 109 86.83 34.83 19.66
CA ALA A 109 86.05 33.61 19.76
C ALA A 109 84.67 33.81 19.04
N PRO A 110 84.06 32.70 18.56
CA PRO A 110 82.83 32.75 17.81
C PRO A 110 81.64 33.37 18.60
N LEU A 111 80.80 34.17 17.93
CA LEU A 111 79.62 34.78 18.47
C LEU A 111 78.42 33.84 18.29
N GLU A 112 77.49 33.83 19.25
CA GLU A 112 76.26 33.09 19.15
C GLU A 112 75.18 34.03 18.68
N VAL A 113 74.56 33.66 17.56
CA VAL A 113 73.40 34.37 16.97
C VAL A 113 72.14 33.57 17.20
N ARG A 114 71.17 34.18 17.86
CA ARG A 114 69.83 33.61 18.10
C ARG A 114 68.77 34.40 17.31
N VAL A 115 67.92 33.70 16.63
CA VAL A 115 66.84 34.33 15.90
C VAL A 115 65.48 33.70 16.37
N ALA A 116 64.47 34.52 16.48
CA ALA A 116 63.15 34.10 16.92
C ALA A 116 62.03 34.77 16.11
N ILE A 117 60.92 34.13 16.00
CA ILE A 117 59.69 34.64 15.39
C ILE A 117 58.52 34.38 16.33
N ASP A 118 57.62 35.35 16.45
CA ASP A 118 56.37 35.23 17.21
C ASP A 118 55.32 34.45 16.38
N ILE A 119 54.88 33.33 16.90
CA ILE A 119 53.91 32.46 16.26
C ILE A 119 52.50 32.63 16.80
N GLY A 120 52.21 33.60 17.68
CA GLY A 120 50.92 33.86 18.27
C GLY A 120 49.83 34.15 17.26
N HIS A 121 50.19 34.88 16.18
CA HIS A 121 49.25 35.21 15.10
C HIS A 121 48.73 33.96 14.39
N HIS A 122 49.56 32.94 14.20
CA HIS A 122 49.14 31.71 13.56
C HIS A 122 48.17 30.90 14.43
N GLN A 123 48.38 30.91 15.77
CA GLN A 123 47.53 30.21 16.71
C GLN A 123 46.12 30.84 16.77
N VAL A 124 46.05 32.19 16.94
CA VAL A 124 44.79 32.92 16.96
C VAL A 124 44.02 32.72 15.67
N PHE A 125 44.68 32.75 14.53
CA PHE A 125 44.05 32.48 13.23
C PHE A 125 43.47 31.07 13.16
N MET A 126 44.23 30.04 13.58
CA MET A 126 43.79 28.63 13.57
C MET A 126 42.63 28.40 14.51
N ASP A 127 42.64 28.98 15.71
CA ASP A 127 41.56 28.85 16.68
C ASP A 127 40.28 29.51 16.17
N THR A 128 40.40 30.70 15.57
CA THR A 128 39.25 31.41 14.95
C THR A 128 38.70 30.63 13.76
N LEU A 129 39.57 30.11 12.90
CA LEU A 129 39.18 29.27 11.75
C LEU A 129 38.43 28.02 12.20
N MET A 130 39.00 27.31 13.18
CA MET A 130 38.36 26.08 13.70
C MET A 130 37.05 26.40 14.39
N GLY A 131 36.94 27.48 15.15
CA GLY A 131 35.70 27.93 15.78
C GLY A 131 34.59 28.23 14.74
N THR A 132 34.95 28.98 13.68
CA THR A 132 34.00 29.29 12.60
C THR A 132 33.59 28.04 11.81
N LEU A 133 34.52 27.12 11.56
CA LEU A 133 34.26 25.85 10.89
C LEU A 133 33.27 24.98 11.68
N TRP A 134 33.53 24.85 12.99
CA TRP A 134 32.62 24.06 13.87
C TRP A 134 31.21 24.69 13.95
N LEU A 135 31.12 26.03 14.02
CA LEU A 135 29.84 26.71 14.00
C LEU A 135 29.09 26.44 12.69
N PHE A 136 29.79 26.53 11.56
CA PHE A 136 29.19 26.24 10.24
C PHE A 136 28.69 24.79 10.14
N VAL A 137 29.50 23.82 10.59
CA VAL A 137 29.11 22.39 10.59
C VAL A 137 27.89 22.17 11.49
N ALA A 138 27.84 22.78 12.66
CA ALA A 138 26.70 22.68 13.57
C ALA A 138 25.43 23.28 12.95
N CYS A 139 25.51 24.47 12.36
CA CYS A 139 24.39 25.09 11.67
C CYS A 139 23.89 24.25 10.48
N ALA A 140 24.81 23.72 9.67
CA ALA A 140 24.48 22.86 8.53
C ALA A 140 23.79 21.55 8.99
N ALA A 141 24.28 20.93 10.07
CA ALA A 141 23.69 19.72 10.63
C ALA A 141 22.26 19.97 11.16
N VAL A 142 22.05 21.08 11.87
CA VAL A 142 20.71 21.48 12.33
C VAL A 142 19.77 21.74 11.16
N ALA A 143 20.23 22.50 10.15
CA ALA A 143 19.43 22.78 8.96
C ALA A 143 19.05 21.50 8.20
N ALA A 144 20.01 20.60 7.99
CA ALA A 144 19.76 19.30 7.35
C ALA A 144 18.77 18.44 8.15
N GLY A 145 18.91 18.42 9.48
CA GLY A 145 17.98 17.72 10.38
C GLY A 145 16.55 18.26 10.30
N LEU A 146 16.40 19.59 10.31
CA LEU A 146 15.09 20.24 10.19
C LEU A 146 14.44 20.00 8.83
N LEU A 147 15.22 20.10 7.74
CA LEU A 147 14.74 19.83 6.38
C LEU A 147 14.33 18.36 6.24
N GLY A 148 15.14 17.43 6.73
CA GLY A 148 14.81 15.99 6.74
C GLY A 148 13.55 15.68 7.53
N TRP A 149 13.42 16.25 8.72
CA TRP A 149 12.21 16.10 9.54
C TRP A 149 10.96 16.65 8.84
N PHE A 150 11.07 17.85 8.25
CA PHE A 150 9.97 18.47 7.50
C PHE A 150 9.57 17.65 6.28
N ALA A 151 10.55 17.19 5.49
CA ALA A 151 10.30 16.33 4.32
C ALA A 151 9.64 15.01 4.72
N ALA A 152 10.12 14.33 5.75
CA ALA A 152 9.53 13.09 6.25
C ALA A 152 8.10 13.31 6.78
N LYS A 153 7.87 14.38 7.56
CA LYS A 153 6.55 14.72 8.09
C LYS A 153 5.54 14.98 6.97
N ARG A 154 5.95 15.73 5.93
CA ARG A 154 5.08 16.07 4.79
C ARG A 154 4.87 14.88 3.86
N GLY A 155 5.93 14.10 3.59
CA GLY A 155 5.86 12.92 2.73
C GLY A 155 5.02 11.79 3.30
N LEU A 156 5.00 11.63 4.64
CA LEU A 156 4.20 10.61 5.32
C LEU A 156 2.79 11.08 5.72
N ALA A 157 2.44 12.34 5.51
CA ALA A 157 1.10 12.87 5.83
C ALA A 157 -0.03 12.16 5.07
N PRO A 158 0.09 11.86 3.76
CA PRO A 158 -0.93 11.11 3.02
C PRO A 158 -1.17 9.71 3.61
N LEU A 159 -0.12 9.01 3.97
CA LEU A 159 -0.22 7.66 4.56
C LEU A 159 -1.00 7.68 5.89
N ARG A 160 -0.77 8.70 6.73
CA ARG A 160 -1.53 8.87 7.98
C ARG A 160 -3.00 9.18 7.72
N ALA A 161 -3.30 9.98 6.69
CA ALA A 161 -4.67 10.27 6.28
C ALA A 161 -5.38 9.02 5.76
N MET A 162 -4.70 8.18 4.96
CA MET A 162 -5.21 6.89 4.49
C MET A 162 -5.50 5.94 5.66
N ARG A 163 -4.55 5.81 6.60
CA ARG A 163 -4.74 5.00 7.80
C ARG A 163 -5.97 5.44 8.59
N SER A 164 -6.11 6.75 8.88
CA SER A 164 -7.23 7.26 9.67
C SER A 164 -8.58 7.11 8.97
N ARG A 165 -8.61 7.07 7.64
CA ARG A 165 -9.82 6.75 6.86
C ARG A 165 -10.12 5.27 6.88
N ALA A 166 -9.11 4.42 6.69
CA ALA A 166 -9.28 2.97 6.76
C ALA A 166 -9.77 2.51 8.14
N GLU A 167 -9.30 3.12 9.23
CA GLU A 167 -9.78 2.85 10.60
C GLU A 167 -11.26 3.23 10.81
N ARG A 168 -11.82 4.12 9.99
CA ARG A 168 -13.24 4.54 10.05
C ARG A 168 -14.15 3.72 9.15
N VAL A 169 -13.61 2.88 8.28
CA VAL A 169 -14.41 2.00 7.44
C VAL A 169 -15.04 0.93 8.32
N THR A 170 -16.38 0.95 8.37
CA THR A 170 -17.21 -0.04 9.05
C THR A 170 -18.20 -0.62 8.06
N ALA A 171 -18.89 -1.69 8.42
CA ALA A 171 -19.94 -2.27 7.59
C ALA A 171 -21.05 -1.27 7.21
N GLN A 172 -21.21 -0.18 7.97
CA GLN A 172 -22.21 0.86 7.74
C GLN A 172 -21.68 2.07 6.94
N SER A 173 -20.37 2.12 6.66
CA SER A 173 -19.71 3.23 5.98
C SER A 173 -18.68 2.74 4.95
N LEU A 174 -19.03 1.71 4.20
CA LEU A 174 -18.23 1.14 3.12
C LEU A 174 -18.17 2.03 1.86
N ASP A 175 -19.02 3.06 1.78
CA ASP A 175 -19.07 4.07 0.72
C ASP A 175 -17.86 5.01 0.74
N GLN A 176 -17.15 5.08 1.86
CA GLN A 176 -15.98 5.95 1.98
C GLN A 176 -14.83 5.44 1.11
N ARG A 177 -14.25 6.37 0.33
CA ARG A 177 -13.10 6.06 -0.55
C ARG A 177 -11.83 6.74 -0.06
N LEU A 178 -10.71 6.09 -0.28
CA LEU A 178 -9.40 6.65 -0.04
C LEU A 178 -9.06 7.69 -1.12
N PRO A 179 -8.40 8.81 -0.75
CA PRO A 179 -8.06 9.84 -1.73
C PRO A 179 -6.99 9.33 -2.70
N THR A 180 -7.17 9.65 -3.98
CA THR A 180 -6.24 9.33 -5.07
C THR A 180 -5.53 10.56 -5.62
N ASP A 181 -6.11 11.79 -5.43
CA ASP A 181 -5.74 13.01 -6.14
C ASP A 181 -4.70 13.76 -5.35
N ALA A 182 -3.99 13.59 -4.50
CA ALA A 182 -2.95 14.40 -3.82
C ALA A 182 -1.92 13.54 -3.10
N VAL A 183 -1.67 12.37 -3.67
CA VAL A 183 -0.74 11.39 -3.11
C VAL A 183 0.33 11.04 -4.15
N PRO A 184 1.54 10.63 -3.74
CA PRO A 184 2.54 10.08 -4.64
C PRO A 184 1.98 8.92 -5.47
N ALA A 185 2.51 8.73 -6.70
CA ALA A 185 1.99 7.74 -7.65
C ALA A 185 1.93 6.31 -7.06
N GLU A 186 2.93 5.94 -6.28
CA GLU A 186 3.02 4.62 -5.62
C GLU A 186 1.91 4.41 -4.57
N LEU A 187 1.48 5.49 -3.91
CA LEU A 187 0.36 5.45 -2.96
C LEU A 187 -0.99 5.55 -3.67
N ALA A 188 -1.05 6.18 -4.84
CA ALA A 188 -2.28 6.24 -5.65
C ALA A 188 -2.68 4.85 -6.14
N ASP A 189 -1.74 4.04 -6.64
CA ASP A 189 -1.98 2.65 -7.05
C ASP A 189 -2.52 1.79 -5.90
N LEU A 190 -1.91 1.93 -4.72
CA LEU A 190 -2.40 1.24 -3.52
C LEU A 190 -3.82 1.71 -3.15
N ALA A 191 -4.09 3.02 -3.22
CA ALA A 191 -5.41 3.58 -2.93
C ALA A 191 -6.47 3.07 -3.92
N HIS A 192 -6.13 2.96 -5.22
CA HIS A 192 -7.01 2.37 -6.24
C HIS A 192 -7.35 0.91 -5.92
N THR A 193 -6.35 0.08 -5.67
CA THR A 193 -6.54 -1.34 -5.32
C THR A 193 -7.42 -1.51 -4.08
N LEU A 194 -7.18 -0.69 -3.05
CA LEU A 194 -8.00 -0.71 -1.83
C LEU A 194 -9.44 -0.22 -2.10
N ASN A 195 -9.61 0.81 -2.92
CA ASN A 195 -10.95 1.30 -3.29
C ASN A 195 -11.74 0.26 -4.11
N GLU A 196 -11.08 -0.49 -4.99
CA GLU A 196 -11.71 -1.63 -5.70
C GLU A 196 -12.13 -2.73 -4.72
N MET A 197 -11.27 -3.06 -3.74
CA MET A 197 -11.61 -4.02 -2.71
C MET A 197 -12.81 -3.55 -1.87
N LEU A 198 -12.83 -2.27 -1.47
CA LEU A 198 -13.95 -1.68 -0.74
C LEU A 198 -15.24 -1.71 -1.57
N ALA A 199 -15.18 -1.42 -2.88
CA ALA A 199 -16.35 -1.50 -3.75
C ALA A 199 -16.91 -2.92 -3.85
N ARG A 200 -16.06 -3.93 -3.96
CA ARG A 200 -16.47 -5.35 -3.94
C ARG A 200 -17.09 -5.74 -2.61
N LEU A 201 -16.53 -5.26 -1.50
CA LEU A 201 -17.05 -5.52 -0.15
C LEU A 201 -18.41 -4.85 0.07
N GLU A 202 -18.56 -3.58 -0.34
CA GLU A 202 -19.81 -2.83 -0.28
C GLU A 202 -20.93 -3.55 -1.07
N GLU A 203 -20.61 -4.00 -2.28
CA GLU A 203 -21.54 -4.75 -3.12
C GLU A 203 -21.94 -6.09 -2.50
N ALA A 204 -20.99 -6.79 -1.87
CA ALA A 204 -21.27 -8.03 -1.16
C ALA A 204 -22.16 -7.81 0.08
N PHE A 205 -21.90 -6.75 0.86
CA PHE A 205 -22.74 -6.38 2.00
C PHE A 205 -24.13 -5.94 1.60
N ARG A 206 -24.24 -5.15 0.52
CA ARG A 206 -25.55 -4.74 -0.01
C ARG A 206 -26.37 -5.96 -0.41
N ARG A 207 -25.80 -6.88 -1.19
CA ARG A 207 -26.46 -8.14 -1.57
C ARG A 207 -26.89 -8.97 -0.37
N LEU A 208 -26.06 -9.04 0.67
CA LEU A 208 -26.40 -9.77 1.90
C LEU A 208 -27.53 -9.09 2.67
N SER A 209 -27.54 -7.76 2.74
CA SER A 209 -28.60 -6.98 3.39
C SER A 209 -29.94 -7.13 2.67
N ASP A 210 -29.94 -6.98 1.34
CA ASP A 210 -31.13 -7.14 0.51
C ASP A 210 -31.68 -8.55 0.66
N PHE A 211 -30.83 -9.57 0.57
CA PHE A 211 -31.21 -10.97 0.78
C PHE A 211 -31.82 -11.22 2.17
N SER A 212 -31.24 -10.63 3.23
CA SER A 212 -31.79 -10.81 4.59
C SER A 212 -33.15 -10.13 4.75
N SER A 213 -33.31 -8.96 4.12
CA SER A 213 -34.59 -8.24 4.11
C SER A 213 -35.67 -9.04 3.39
N ASP A 214 -35.33 -9.56 2.21
CA ASP A 214 -36.25 -10.35 1.39
C ASP A 214 -36.70 -11.62 2.13
N ILE A 215 -35.75 -12.34 2.77
CA ILE A 215 -36.07 -13.50 3.61
C ILE A 215 -37.06 -13.12 4.70
N ALA A 216 -36.79 -12.01 5.41
CA ALA A 216 -37.67 -11.61 6.52
C ALA A 216 -39.10 -11.28 6.02
N HIS A 217 -39.22 -10.66 4.86
CA HIS A 217 -40.52 -10.34 4.25
C HIS A 217 -41.26 -11.60 3.83
N GLU A 218 -40.61 -12.50 3.10
CA GLU A 218 -41.25 -13.70 2.54
C GLU A 218 -41.57 -14.76 3.59
N LEU A 219 -40.86 -14.80 4.72
CA LEU A 219 -41.18 -15.67 5.86
C LEU A 219 -42.31 -15.10 6.74
N ARG A 220 -42.42 -13.76 6.84
CA ARG A 220 -43.43 -13.12 7.70
C ARG A 220 -44.83 -13.45 7.29
N THR A 221 -45.11 -13.44 5.98
CA THR A 221 -46.44 -13.65 5.43
C THR A 221 -47.03 -15.05 5.76
N PRO A 222 -46.33 -16.17 5.43
CA PRO A 222 -46.87 -17.51 5.75
C PRO A 222 -46.93 -17.76 7.25
N VAL A 223 -45.96 -17.26 8.04
CA VAL A 223 -46.00 -17.36 9.48
C VAL A 223 -47.19 -16.62 10.07
N SER A 224 -47.49 -15.42 9.59
CA SER A 224 -48.65 -14.64 10.00
C SER A 224 -49.99 -15.34 9.64
N ASN A 225 -50.04 -15.94 8.44
CA ASN A 225 -51.23 -16.72 8.01
C ASN A 225 -51.48 -17.93 8.91
N LEU A 226 -50.41 -18.72 9.16
CA LEU A 226 -50.46 -19.86 10.10
C LEU A 226 -50.95 -19.46 11.49
N MET A 227 -50.37 -18.35 12.03
CA MET A 227 -50.79 -17.80 13.31
C MET A 227 -52.27 -17.42 13.33
N THR A 228 -52.70 -16.68 12.28
CA THR A 228 -54.10 -16.23 12.19
C THR A 228 -55.06 -17.40 12.06
N GLN A 229 -54.78 -18.36 11.17
CA GLN A 229 -55.60 -19.57 11.01
C GLN A 229 -55.70 -20.36 12.32
N THR A 230 -54.59 -20.55 13.03
CA THR A 230 -54.53 -21.22 14.30
C THR A 230 -55.34 -20.47 15.39
N GLN A 231 -55.16 -19.14 15.50
CA GLN A 231 -55.88 -18.32 16.48
C GLN A 231 -57.41 -18.30 16.22
N VAL A 232 -57.84 -18.16 14.96
CA VAL A 232 -59.23 -18.22 14.60
C VAL A 232 -59.84 -19.59 14.90
N SER A 233 -59.08 -20.66 14.71
CA SER A 233 -59.49 -22.02 14.99
C SER A 233 -59.65 -22.27 16.49
N LEU A 234 -58.83 -21.68 17.30
CA LEU A 234 -58.90 -21.76 18.78
C LEU A 234 -60.03 -20.88 19.34
N ALA A 235 -60.40 -19.79 18.65
CA ALA A 235 -61.41 -18.84 19.11
C ALA A 235 -62.83 -19.31 18.86
N ARG A 236 -63.08 -20.34 18.01
CA ARG A 236 -64.41 -20.85 17.65
C ARG A 236 -64.39 -22.37 17.71
N ASN A 237 -65.39 -22.96 18.39
CA ASN A 237 -65.60 -24.40 18.34
C ASN A 237 -65.98 -24.83 16.92
N ARG A 238 -65.26 -25.84 16.40
CA ARG A 238 -65.49 -26.44 15.08
C ARG A 238 -65.72 -27.94 15.27
N ASP A 239 -66.31 -28.54 14.28
CA ASP A 239 -66.39 -30.00 14.22
C ASP A 239 -65.04 -30.62 13.84
N ALA A 240 -64.91 -31.94 13.98
CA ALA A 240 -63.67 -32.66 13.69
C ALA A 240 -63.22 -32.47 12.22
N THR A 241 -64.14 -32.31 11.30
CA THR A 241 -63.85 -32.09 9.86
C THR A 241 -63.22 -30.73 9.66
N GLY A 242 -63.80 -29.67 10.24
CA GLY A 242 -63.26 -28.32 10.11
C GLY A 242 -61.87 -28.13 10.77
N TYR A 243 -61.58 -28.87 11.88
CA TYR A 243 -60.24 -28.87 12.42
C TYR A 243 -59.25 -29.63 11.51
N ARG A 244 -59.67 -30.73 10.89
CA ARG A 244 -58.85 -31.47 9.93
C ARG A 244 -58.46 -30.63 8.73
N GLU A 245 -59.43 -29.95 8.10
CA GLU A 245 -59.14 -29.05 6.96
C GLU A 245 -58.14 -27.98 7.30
N ILE A 246 -58.21 -27.38 8.47
CA ILE A 246 -57.24 -26.37 8.91
C ILE A 246 -55.86 -26.99 9.18
N LEU A 247 -55.79 -28.17 9.76
CA LEU A 247 -54.51 -28.87 9.99
C LEU A 247 -53.87 -29.28 8.64
N GLU A 248 -54.68 -29.73 7.67
CA GLU A 248 -54.23 -30.04 6.33
C GLU A 248 -53.66 -28.78 5.63
N SER A 249 -54.42 -27.67 5.67
CA SER A 249 -53.96 -26.38 5.11
C SER A 249 -52.67 -25.87 5.83
N ASN A 250 -52.59 -26.01 7.15
CA ASN A 250 -51.39 -25.64 7.89
C ASN A 250 -50.18 -26.53 7.52
N ALA A 251 -50.39 -27.83 7.30
CA ALA A 251 -49.34 -28.76 6.88
C ALA A 251 -48.77 -28.40 5.52
N GLU A 252 -49.63 -28.06 4.55
CA GLU A 252 -49.23 -27.55 3.20
C GLU A 252 -48.38 -26.27 3.30
N GLU A 253 -48.77 -25.34 4.21
CA GLU A 253 -48.01 -24.10 4.39
C GLU A 253 -46.64 -24.34 5.09
N PHE A 254 -46.58 -25.31 6.03
CA PHE A 254 -45.30 -25.73 6.58
C PHE A 254 -44.38 -26.39 5.57
N GLU A 255 -44.89 -27.25 4.69
CA GLU A 255 -44.13 -27.83 3.58
C GLU A 255 -43.60 -26.76 2.60
N ARG A 256 -44.44 -25.75 2.32
CA ARG A 256 -44.03 -24.59 1.51
C ARG A 256 -42.92 -23.81 2.16
N LEU A 257 -42.97 -23.54 3.49
CA LEU A 257 -41.94 -22.90 4.24
C LEU A 257 -40.64 -23.72 4.23
N ALA A 258 -40.72 -25.02 4.41
CA ALA A 258 -39.55 -25.90 4.38
C ALA A 258 -38.86 -25.88 3.00
N ARG A 259 -39.63 -25.93 1.92
CA ARG A 259 -39.12 -25.78 0.55
C ARG A 259 -38.44 -24.42 0.36
N MET A 260 -39.08 -23.34 0.80
CA MET A 260 -38.54 -21.97 0.68
C MET A 260 -37.21 -21.84 1.44
N ILE A 261 -37.08 -22.36 2.66
CA ILE A 261 -35.83 -22.35 3.43
C ILE A 261 -34.73 -23.14 2.72
N SER A 262 -35.08 -24.32 2.17
CA SER A 262 -34.13 -25.14 1.39
C SER A 262 -33.64 -24.40 0.13
N ASP A 263 -34.55 -23.70 -0.55
CA ASP A 263 -34.25 -22.90 -1.72
C ASP A 263 -33.30 -21.73 -1.41
N MET A 264 -33.56 -21.03 -0.29
CA MET A 264 -32.71 -19.93 0.20
C MET A 264 -31.31 -20.42 0.58
N LEU A 265 -31.22 -21.53 1.31
CA LEU A 265 -29.93 -22.13 1.67
C LEU A 265 -29.12 -22.57 0.44
N PHE A 266 -29.80 -23.09 -0.58
CA PHE A 266 -29.16 -23.44 -1.84
C PHE A 266 -28.59 -22.19 -2.54
N LEU A 267 -29.37 -21.12 -2.66
CA LEU A 267 -28.93 -19.87 -3.28
C LEU A 267 -27.80 -19.21 -2.48
N ALA A 268 -27.86 -19.22 -1.16
CA ALA A 268 -26.78 -18.68 -0.31
C ALA A 268 -25.46 -19.43 -0.49
N LYS A 269 -25.53 -20.76 -0.70
CA LYS A 269 -24.34 -21.57 -1.02
C LYS A 269 -23.84 -21.31 -2.43
N ALA A 270 -24.73 -21.08 -3.40
CA ALA A 270 -24.39 -20.82 -4.78
C ALA A 270 -23.69 -19.45 -4.97
N ASP A 271 -24.05 -18.43 -4.18
CA ASP A 271 -23.42 -17.09 -4.24
C ASP A 271 -22.00 -17.06 -3.69
N ASN A 272 -21.75 -17.82 -2.61
CA ASN A 272 -20.49 -17.74 -1.89
C ASN A 272 -19.27 -18.28 -2.64
N ALA A 273 -19.44 -18.95 -3.76
CA ALA A 273 -18.30 -19.28 -4.62
C ALA A 273 -18.76 -19.80 -6.00
N HIS A 274 -18.45 -19.08 -7.02
CA HIS A 274 -18.39 -19.67 -8.38
C HIS A 274 -17.43 -20.89 -8.44
N ALA A 275 -16.45 -20.96 -7.56
CA ALA A 275 -15.54 -22.10 -7.41
C ALA A 275 -16.11 -23.20 -6.48
N ALA A 276 -16.79 -22.85 -5.38
CA ALA A 276 -17.35 -23.85 -4.44
C ALA A 276 -18.65 -24.47 -4.97
N THR A 277 -19.41 -23.77 -5.78
CA THR A 277 -20.60 -24.34 -6.43
C THR A 277 -20.22 -25.36 -7.50
N ARG A 278 -19.09 -25.16 -8.20
CA ARG A 278 -18.49 -26.18 -9.06
C ARG A 278 -18.08 -27.44 -8.31
N ALA A 279 -17.61 -27.30 -7.09
CA ALA A 279 -17.22 -28.42 -6.23
C ALA A 279 -18.44 -29.22 -5.68
N LEU A 280 -19.64 -28.65 -5.74
CA LEU A 280 -20.89 -29.33 -5.36
C LEU A 280 -21.49 -30.16 -6.51
N VAL A 281 -21.08 -29.91 -7.76
CA VAL A 281 -21.56 -30.68 -8.92
C VAL A 281 -20.79 -31.98 -9.00
N GLN A 282 -21.48 -33.09 -8.89
CA GLN A 282 -20.94 -34.42 -9.21
C GLN A 282 -21.22 -34.70 -10.70
N PRO A 283 -20.26 -34.50 -11.63
CA PRO A 283 -20.53 -34.56 -13.04
C PRO A 283 -20.67 -36.02 -13.52
N GLU A 284 -21.89 -36.47 -13.67
CA GLU A 284 -22.26 -37.72 -14.31
C GLU A 284 -22.88 -37.49 -15.69
N PRO A 285 -22.87 -38.47 -16.58
CA PRO A 285 -23.62 -38.40 -17.84
C PRO A 285 -25.13 -38.38 -17.56
N VAL A 286 -25.84 -37.34 -18.06
CA VAL A 286 -27.28 -37.18 -17.87
C VAL A 286 -27.97 -37.18 -19.24
N ASP A 287 -28.90 -38.07 -19.40
CA ASP A 287 -29.84 -38.11 -20.55
C ASP A 287 -30.99 -37.17 -20.29
N LEU A 288 -30.98 -36.00 -20.94
CA LEU A 288 -31.97 -34.97 -20.72
C LEU A 288 -33.37 -35.36 -21.23
N ALA A 289 -33.45 -36.20 -22.29
CA ALA A 289 -34.74 -36.68 -22.81
C ALA A 289 -35.43 -37.58 -21.78
N ARG A 290 -34.65 -38.46 -21.14
CA ARG A 290 -35.16 -39.31 -20.06
C ARG A 290 -35.61 -38.48 -18.84
N GLU A 291 -34.81 -37.48 -18.40
CA GLU A 291 -35.16 -36.63 -17.25
C GLU A 291 -36.45 -35.83 -17.54
N VAL A 292 -36.60 -35.31 -18.77
CA VAL A 292 -37.83 -34.62 -19.17
C VAL A 292 -39.03 -35.60 -19.20
N GLY A 293 -38.82 -36.83 -19.69
CA GLY A 293 -39.86 -37.87 -19.69
C GLY A 293 -40.33 -38.22 -18.27
N ASP A 294 -39.41 -38.48 -17.35
CA ASP A 294 -39.69 -38.75 -15.93
C ASP A 294 -40.45 -37.56 -15.27
N LEU A 295 -40.12 -36.32 -15.65
CA LEU A 295 -40.85 -35.13 -15.18
C LEU A 295 -42.22 -34.98 -15.80
N PHE A 296 -42.41 -35.37 -17.06
CA PHE A 296 -43.74 -35.35 -17.69
C PHE A 296 -44.67 -36.34 -17.03
N GLU A 297 -44.24 -37.56 -16.73
CA GLU A 297 -45.01 -38.52 -15.95
C GLU A 297 -45.41 -37.95 -14.58
N PHE A 298 -44.48 -37.24 -13.91
CA PHE A 298 -44.79 -36.62 -12.62
C PHE A 298 -45.83 -35.51 -12.71
N TYR A 299 -45.81 -34.71 -13.80
CA TYR A 299 -46.76 -33.59 -14.00
C TYR A 299 -48.00 -33.96 -14.79
N GLU A 300 -48.16 -35.19 -15.25
CA GLU A 300 -49.27 -35.64 -16.12
C GLU A 300 -50.64 -35.33 -15.51
N ALA A 301 -50.85 -35.73 -14.26
CA ALA A 301 -52.15 -35.50 -13.59
C ALA A 301 -52.49 -33.99 -13.50
N LEU A 302 -51.50 -33.12 -13.22
CA LEU A 302 -51.69 -31.69 -13.16
C LEU A 302 -51.93 -31.08 -14.57
N ALA A 303 -51.26 -31.59 -15.58
CA ALA A 303 -51.45 -31.16 -16.96
C ALA A 303 -52.81 -31.54 -17.48
N ASP A 304 -53.28 -32.77 -17.22
CA ASP A 304 -54.60 -33.27 -17.59
C ASP A 304 -55.72 -32.50 -16.92
N GLU A 305 -55.60 -32.22 -15.60
CA GLU A 305 -56.55 -31.39 -14.85
C GLU A 305 -56.72 -30.01 -15.50
N ARG A 306 -55.65 -29.42 -16.03
CA ARG A 306 -55.65 -28.11 -16.70
C ARG A 306 -55.87 -28.17 -18.20
N GLY A 307 -56.01 -29.37 -18.78
CA GLY A 307 -56.14 -29.59 -20.22
C GLY A 307 -54.90 -29.14 -21.02
N ILE A 308 -53.69 -29.24 -20.45
CA ILE A 308 -52.43 -28.82 -21.06
C ILE A 308 -51.75 -30.04 -21.66
N GLN A 309 -51.28 -29.93 -22.90
CA GLN A 309 -50.44 -30.97 -23.51
C GLN A 309 -48.96 -30.79 -23.22
N LEU A 310 -48.24 -31.88 -22.94
CA LEU A 310 -46.79 -31.92 -22.74
C LEU A 310 -46.13 -32.60 -23.94
N GLN A 311 -45.16 -31.97 -24.57
CA GLN A 311 -44.45 -32.51 -25.75
C GLN A 311 -42.92 -32.35 -25.55
N CYS A 312 -42.19 -33.44 -25.77
CA CYS A 312 -40.71 -33.41 -25.83
C CYS A 312 -40.22 -33.79 -27.21
N THR A 313 -39.32 -33.04 -27.77
CA THR A 313 -38.70 -33.29 -29.08
C THR A 313 -37.19 -33.24 -29.01
N GLY A 314 -36.51 -34.16 -29.72
CA GLY A 314 -35.06 -34.27 -29.73
C GLY A 314 -34.49 -35.12 -28.62
N GLN A 315 -33.16 -35.28 -28.66
CA GLN A 315 -32.36 -36.03 -27.65
C GLN A 315 -31.06 -35.28 -27.42
N ALA A 316 -30.62 -35.23 -26.16
CA ALA A 316 -29.38 -34.56 -25.82
C ALA A 316 -28.81 -35.12 -24.51
N ASN A 317 -27.50 -35.23 -24.46
CA ASN A 317 -26.76 -35.66 -23.25
C ASN A 317 -25.80 -34.56 -22.76
N THR A 318 -25.81 -34.35 -21.47
CA THR A 318 -24.87 -33.42 -20.81
C THR A 318 -24.12 -34.10 -19.68
N ARG A 319 -23.09 -33.45 -19.16
CA ARG A 319 -22.43 -33.88 -17.93
C ARG A 319 -22.77 -32.93 -16.80
N GLY A 320 -23.31 -33.48 -15.71
CA GLY A 320 -23.68 -32.64 -14.58
C GLY A 320 -24.27 -33.44 -13.43
N ASP A 321 -24.68 -32.73 -12.39
CA ASP A 321 -25.43 -33.30 -11.26
C ASP A 321 -26.88 -33.51 -11.68
N ARG A 322 -27.30 -34.79 -11.75
CA ARG A 322 -28.62 -35.19 -12.18
C ARG A 322 -29.73 -34.54 -11.35
N LEU A 323 -29.57 -34.50 -10.03
CA LEU A 323 -30.60 -33.97 -9.14
C LEU A 323 -30.74 -32.46 -9.31
N MET A 324 -29.63 -31.73 -9.46
CA MET A 324 -29.66 -30.31 -9.73
C MET A 324 -30.30 -30.00 -11.08
N LEU A 325 -29.92 -30.72 -12.15
CA LEU A 325 -30.53 -30.53 -13.50
C LEU A 325 -32.01 -30.88 -13.50
N ARG A 326 -32.43 -31.98 -12.86
CA ARG A 326 -33.84 -32.31 -12.66
C ARG A 326 -34.59 -31.20 -11.95
N ARG A 327 -34.04 -30.58 -10.91
CA ARG A 327 -34.61 -29.45 -10.19
C ARG A 327 -34.78 -28.21 -11.11
N ALA A 328 -33.78 -27.90 -11.93
CA ALA A 328 -33.83 -26.80 -12.88
C ALA A 328 -34.95 -27.00 -13.91
N LEU A 329 -35.01 -28.23 -14.49
CA LEU A 329 -36.07 -28.61 -15.45
C LEU A 329 -37.47 -28.57 -14.81
N SER A 330 -37.61 -29.11 -13.60
CA SER A 330 -38.87 -29.10 -12.83
C SER A 330 -39.35 -27.67 -12.55
N ASN A 331 -38.43 -26.74 -12.18
CA ASN A 331 -38.80 -25.34 -11.99
C ASN A 331 -39.33 -24.68 -13.27
N LEU A 332 -38.68 -24.96 -14.44
CA LEU A 332 -39.13 -24.44 -15.72
C LEU A 332 -40.46 -25.03 -16.15
N LEU A 333 -40.67 -26.34 -15.97
CA LEU A 333 -41.88 -27.02 -16.30
C LEU A 333 -43.05 -26.58 -15.43
N SER A 334 -42.86 -26.50 -14.12
CA SER A 334 -43.84 -25.96 -13.17
C SER A 334 -44.26 -24.53 -13.55
N ASN A 335 -43.28 -23.69 -13.92
CA ASN A 335 -43.54 -22.35 -14.40
C ASN A 335 -44.33 -22.35 -15.71
N ALA A 336 -43.93 -23.17 -16.67
CA ALA A 336 -44.64 -23.30 -17.96
C ALA A 336 -46.08 -23.75 -17.78
N LEU A 337 -46.33 -24.80 -16.98
CA LEU A 337 -47.68 -25.30 -16.68
C LEU A 337 -48.55 -24.24 -15.99
N ARG A 338 -47.96 -23.43 -15.15
CA ARG A 338 -48.69 -22.39 -14.41
C ARG A 338 -49.23 -21.27 -15.31
N TYR A 339 -48.42 -20.86 -16.30
CA TYR A 339 -48.73 -19.72 -17.15
C TYR A 339 -49.33 -20.13 -18.50
N THR A 340 -49.44 -21.42 -18.80
CA THR A 340 -50.09 -21.91 -19.97
C THR A 340 -51.64 -21.88 -19.79
N PRO A 341 -52.38 -21.28 -20.72
CA PRO A 341 -53.86 -21.33 -20.66
C PRO A 341 -54.36 -22.75 -20.95
N PRO A 342 -55.57 -23.09 -20.48
CA PRO A 342 -56.21 -24.38 -20.76
C PRO A 342 -56.26 -24.63 -22.28
N GLY A 343 -55.99 -25.87 -22.69
CA GLY A 343 -55.86 -26.28 -24.08
C GLY A 343 -54.55 -25.95 -24.77
N GLY A 344 -53.60 -25.29 -24.00
CA GLY A 344 -52.26 -24.99 -24.52
C GLY A 344 -51.32 -26.18 -24.54
N CYS A 345 -50.16 -26.00 -25.12
CA CYS A 345 -49.10 -27.04 -25.20
C CYS A 345 -47.79 -26.50 -24.68
N VAL A 346 -47.20 -27.17 -23.67
CA VAL A 346 -45.83 -26.94 -23.23
C VAL A 346 -44.87 -27.83 -24.00
N GLN A 347 -43.91 -27.23 -24.68
CA GLN A 347 -42.93 -27.94 -25.49
C GLN A 347 -41.51 -27.86 -24.89
N VAL A 348 -40.85 -28.99 -24.76
CA VAL A 348 -39.43 -29.08 -24.46
C VAL A 348 -38.69 -29.52 -25.72
N ARG A 349 -37.79 -28.66 -26.22
CA ARG A 349 -36.96 -28.97 -27.39
C ARG A 349 -35.54 -29.19 -26.96
N LEU A 350 -34.97 -30.35 -27.31
CA LEU A 350 -33.60 -30.74 -27.04
C LEU A 350 -32.80 -30.74 -28.35
N THR A 351 -31.80 -29.90 -28.44
CA THR A 351 -30.92 -29.82 -29.62
C THR A 351 -29.44 -29.80 -29.21
N THR A 352 -28.59 -30.34 -30.06
CA THR A 352 -27.16 -30.27 -29.87
C THR A 352 -26.56 -29.27 -30.86
N GLN A 353 -25.78 -28.31 -30.35
CA GLN A 353 -25.15 -27.27 -31.15
C GLN A 353 -23.64 -27.22 -30.80
N GLY A 354 -22.82 -27.93 -31.61
CA GLY A 354 -21.40 -28.03 -31.38
C GLY A 354 -21.03 -28.65 -30.01
N GLU A 355 -20.37 -27.89 -29.17
CA GLU A 355 -19.97 -28.35 -27.82
C GLU A 355 -21.05 -28.10 -26.76
N PHE A 356 -22.21 -27.59 -27.14
CA PHE A 356 -23.32 -27.29 -26.23
C PHE A 356 -24.57 -28.07 -26.56
N VAL A 357 -25.33 -28.32 -25.53
CA VAL A 357 -26.68 -28.83 -25.60
C VAL A 357 -27.64 -27.69 -25.26
N GLN A 358 -28.67 -27.52 -26.08
CA GLN A 358 -29.70 -26.54 -25.83
C GLN A 358 -30.97 -27.25 -25.38
N VAL A 359 -31.52 -26.80 -24.25
CA VAL A 359 -32.85 -27.16 -23.75
C VAL A 359 -33.75 -25.94 -23.83
N ALA A 360 -34.77 -25.98 -24.65
CA ALA A 360 -35.74 -24.89 -24.77
C ALA A 360 -37.09 -25.33 -24.24
N VAL A 361 -37.57 -24.68 -23.18
CA VAL A 361 -38.93 -24.87 -22.62
C VAL A 361 -39.80 -23.74 -23.14
N VAL A 362 -40.79 -24.08 -23.95
CA VAL A 362 -41.69 -23.13 -24.63
C VAL A 362 -43.09 -23.33 -24.13
N ASN A 363 -43.74 -22.26 -23.74
CA ASN A 363 -45.17 -22.27 -23.37
C ASN A 363 -45.90 -21.07 -23.96
N PRO A 364 -47.18 -21.26 -24.36
CA PRO A 364 -48.05 -20.15 -24.68
C PRO A 364 -48.51 -19.42 -23.40
N GLY A 365 -48.84 -18.14 -23.55
CA GLY A 365 -49.34 -17.31 -22.44
C GLY A 365 -49.21 -15.83 -22.73
N ASP A 366 -49.51 -15.02 -21.72
CA ASP A 366 -49.34 -13.56 -21.82
C ASP A 366 -47.87 -13.22 -22.04
N SER A 367 -47.61 -12.31 -22.99
CA SER A 367 -46.22 -11.87 -23.26
C SER A 367 -45.66 -11.09 -22.09
N ILE A 368 -44.45 -11.40 -21.72
CA ILE A 368 -43.69 -10.71 -20.67
C ILE A 368 -43.07 -9.44 -21.28
N ALA A 369 -43.33 -8.27 -20.68
CA ALA A 369 -42.78 -7.03 -21.16
C ALA A 369 -41.23 -7.04 -21.09
N PRO A 370 -40.53 -6.41 -22.07
CA PRO A 370 -39.05 -6.43 -22.12
C PRO A 370 -38.38 -5.96 -20.83
N GLU A 371 -38.96 -5.01 -20.12
CA GLU A 371 -38.48 -4.50 -18.81
C GLU A 371 -38.47 -5.57 -17.72
N HIS A 372 -39.40 -6.52 -17.77
CA HIS A 372 -39.46 -7.62 -16.82
C HIS A 372 -38.51 -8.78 -17.17
N LEU A 373 -38.22 -8.97 -18.47
CA LEU A 373 -37.33 -10.09 -18.91
C LEU A 373 -35.95 -10.04 -18.31
N VAL A 374 -35.43 -8.84 -18.08
CA VAL A 374 -34.10 -8.63 -17.50
C VAL A 374 -34.03 -9.07 -16.03
N HIS A 375 -35.14 -8.93 -15.31
CA HIS A 375 -35.27 -9.17 -13.88
C HIS A 375 -35.79 -10.55 -13.52
N LEU A 376 -36.22 -11.36 -14.49
CA LEU A 376 -36.86 -12.67 -14.23
C LEU A 376 -36.04 -13.65 -13.41
N PHE A 377 -34.70 -13.51 -13.45
CA PHE A 377 -33.79 -14.38 -12.74
C PHE A 377 -33.36 -13.79 -11.39
N GLU A 378 -33.84 -12.59 -11.05
CA GLU A 378 -33.61 -12.01 -9.71
C GLU A 378 -34.47 -12.76 -8.69
N ARG A 379 -33.99 -12.81 -7.46
CA ARG A 379 -34.63 -13.50 -6.35
C ARG A 379 -35.94 -12.78 -6.00
N PHE A 380 -36.98 -13.56 -5.71
CA PHE A 380 -38.30 -13.04 -5.33
C PHE A 380 -38.95 -12.16 -6.36
N TYR A 381 -38.33 -11.98 -7.54
CA TYR A 381 -38.88 -11.16 -8.60
C TYR A 381 -40.14 -11.81 -9.25
N ARG A 382 -41.16 -11.01 -9.45
CA ARG A 382 -42.44 -11.39 -10.10
C ARG A 382 -42.92 -10.25 -10.98
N ALA A 383 -43.21 -10.55 -12.24
CA ALA A 383 -43.69 -9.55 -13.19
C ALA A 383 -45.10 -9.00 -12.85
N ASP A 384 -45.94 -9.76 -12.16
CA ASP A 384 -47.26 -9.34 -11.72
C ASP A 384 -47.51 -9.67 -10.24
N PRO A 385 -47.43 -8.67 -9.36
CA PRO A 385 -47.69 -8.82 -7.92
C PRO A 385 -49.20 -9.07 -7.62
N SER A 386 -50.11 -8.68 -8.50
CA SER A 386 -51.53 -8.69 -8.26
C SER A 386 -52.16 -10.11 -8.31
N ARG A 387 -51.49 -11.05 -8.94
CA ARG A 387 -51.91 -12.47 -9.00
C ARG A 387 -51.58 -13.28 -7.74
N GLN A 388 -51.29 -12.62 -6.60
CA GLN A 388 -50.98 -13.28 -5.34
C GLN A 388 -52.11 -14.13 -4.75
N ASN A 389 -53.37 -13.87 -5.11
CA ASN A 389 -54.53 -14.37 -4.37
C ASN A 389 -55.23 -15.61 -4.97
N ALA A 390 -54.82 -16.08 -6.17
CA ALA A 390 -55.59 -17.15 -6.81
C ALA A 390 -55.06 -18.58 -6.57
N THR A 391 -53.76 -18.80 -6.36
CA THR A 391 -53.21 -20.17 -6.24
C THR A 391 -52.01 -20.33 -5.30
N GLY A 392 -51.65 -19.33 -4.48
CA GLY A 392 -50.67 -19.49 -3.40
C GLY A 392 -49.23 -19.96 -3.78
N GLU A 393 -49.02 -20.39 -5.01
CA GLU A 393 -47.81 -21.10 -5.44
C GLU A 393 -46.85 -20.21 -6.23
N GLY A 394 -45.69 -19.95 -5.68
CA GLY A 394 -44.55 -19.35 -6.37
C GLY A 394 -43.81 -18.33 -5.52
N THR A 395 -42.69 -18.76 -4.97
CA THR A 395 -41.83 -17.95 -4.11
C THR A 395 -40.96 -16.94 -4.86
N GLY A 396 -40.99 -16.93 -6.22
CA GLY A 396 -40.07 -16.13 -7.01
C GLY A 396 -38.62 -16.61 -6.97
N LEU A 397 -38.35 -17.79 -6.36
CA LEU A 397 -36.99 -18.34 -6.27
C LEU A 397 -36.63 -19.34 -7.37
N GLY A 398 -37.65 -19.96 -8.01
CA GLY A 398 -37.44 -21.05 -8.97
C GLY A 398 -36.53 -20.69 -10.16
N LEU A 399 -36.72 -19.52 -10.78
CA LEU A 399 -35.88 -19.07 -11.89
C LEU A 399 -34.45 -18.67 -11.43
N ALA A 400 -34.32 -18.05 -10.27
CA ALA A 400 -33.01 -17.75 -9.67
C ALA A 400 -32.24 -19.03 -9.36
N ILE A 401 -32.91 -20.06 -8.83
CA ILE A 401 -32.31 -21.39 -8.59
C ILE A 401 -31.90 -22.04 -9.92
N THR A 402 -32.75 -21.96 -10.93
CA THR A 402 -32.44 -22.50 -12.27
C THR A 402 -31.20 -21.84 -12.85
N GLN A 403 -31.10 -20.52 -12.75
CA GLN A 403 -29.89 -19.79 -13.16
C GLN A 403 -28.64 -20.23 -12.38
N ALA A 404 -28.73 -20.32 -11.06
CA ALA A 404 -27.62 -20.77 -10.22
C ALA A 404 -27.14 -22.19 -10.59
N ILE A 405 -28.08 -23.10 -10.84
CA ILE A 405 -27.77 -24.48 -11.30
C ILE A 405 -27.07 -24.45 -12.65
N VAL A 406 -27.63 -23.73 -13.62
CA VAL A 406 -27.08 -23.65 -14.97
C VAL A 406 -25.67 -23.05 -14.97
N LEU A 407 -25.44 -21.99 -14.19
CA LEU A 407 -24.12 -21.38 -14.02
C LEU A 407 -23.12 -22.32 -13.32
N ALA A 408 -23.58 -23.10 -12.34
CA ALA A 408 -22.75 -24.12 -11.70
C ALA A 408 -22.28 -25.21 -12.70
N HIS A 409 -23.09 -25.50 -13.70
CA HIS A 409 -22.79 -26.40 -14.81
C HIS A 409 -22.09 -25.72 -15.99
N GLN A 410 -21.55 -24.50 -15.81
CA GLN A 410 -20.85 -23.73 -16.84
C GLN A 410 -21.74 -23.42 -18.06
N GLY A 411 -23.05 -23.42 -17.86
CA GLY A 411 -24.04 -23.10 -18.86
C GLY A 411 -24.47 -21.66 -18.84
N ARG A 412 -25.49 -21.37 -19.67
CA ARG A 412 -26.18 -20.07 -19.74
C ARG A 412 -27.67 -20.29 -19.82
N ILE A 413 -28.45 -19.44 -19.17
CA ILE A 413 -29.92 -19.39 -19.33
C ILE A 413 -30.32 -18.04 -19.88
N THR A 414 -31.33 -18.06 -20.78
CA THR A 414 -31.94 -16.88 -21.34
C THR A 414 -33.46 -17.05 -21.39
N ALA A 415 -34.20 -15.94 -21.38
CA ALA A 415 -35.65 -15.92 -21.56
C ALA A 415 -36.00 -14.97 -22.70
N THR A 416 -36.96 -15.39 -23.51
CA THR A 416 -37.56 -14.55 -24.56
C THR A 416 -39.08 -14.68 -24.48
N SER A 417 -39.81 -13.61 -24.74
CA SER A 417 -41.27 -13.63 -24.78
C SER A 417 -41.76 -12.72 -25.91
N ALA A 418 -42.39 -13.30 -26.89
CA ALA A 418 -42.93 -12.61 -28.05
C ALA A 418 -44.13 -13.41 -28.62
N ASP A 419 -45.06 -12.72 -29.24
CA ASP A 419 -46.21 -13.32 -29.98
C ASP A 419 -47.02 -14.34 -29.14
N GLY A 420 -47.17 -14.07 -27.83
CA GLY A 420 -47.90 -14.97 -26.94
C GLY A 420 -47.18 -16.25 -26.59
N LEU A 421 -45.87 -16.34 -26.86
CA LEU A 421 -45.01 -17.46 -26.51
C LEU A 421 -43.89 -17.01 -25.61
N THR A 422 -43.67 -17.70 -24.50
CA THR A 422 -42.49 -17.55 -23.64
C THR A 422 -41.57 -18.73 -23.82
N CYS A 423 -40.30 -18.48 -24.00
CA CYS A 423 -39.27 -19.49 -24.18
C CYS A 423 -38.10 -19.26 -23.18
N PHE A 424 -37.85 -20.25 -22.35
CA PHE A 424 -36.66 -20.33 -21.51
C PHE A 424 -35.63 -21.27 -22.15
N THR A 425 -34.45 -20.78 -22.44
CA THR A 425 -33.42 -21.53 -23.13
C THR A 425 -32.21 -21.73 -22.20
N LEU A 426 -31.84 -22.99 -21.93
CA LEU A 426 -30.63 -23.38 -21.25
C LEU A 426 -29.63 -23.88 -22.27
N LEU A 427 -28.39 -23.40 -22.14
CA LEU A 427 -27.21 -23.91 -22.85
C LEU A 427 -26.31 -24.59 -21.84
N LEU A 428 -26.05 -25.87 -22.01
CA LEU A 428 -25.19 -26.70 -21.11
C LEU A 428 -24.06 -27.29 -21.94
N PRO A 429 -22.87 -27.54 -21.35
CA PRO A 429 -21.81 -28.28 -22.02
C PRO A 429 -22.28 -29.67 -22.41
N ARG A 430 -21.88 -30.12 -23.60
CA ARG A 430 -22.16 -31.46 -24.07
C ARG A 430 -21.35 -32.51 -23.29
N ALA A 431 -21.91 -33.70 -23.09
CA ALA A 431 -21.24 -34.85 -22.45
C ALA A 431 -20.01 -35.33 -23.24
#